data_c9116dd8882c143b6bb50a4a7de09411
#
_entry.id   c9116dd8882c143b6bb50a4a7de09411
#
_cell.length_a   1.000
_cell.length_b   1.000
_cell.length_c   1.000
_cell.angle_alpha   90.00
_cell.angle_beta   90.00
_cell.angle_gamma   90.00
#
_symmetry.space_group_name_H-M   'P 1'
#
loop_
_entity.id
_entity.type
_entity.pdbx_description
1 polymer ?
#
loop_
_entity_poly.entity_id
_entity_poly.type
_entity_poly.pdbx_seq_one_letter_code
_entity_poly.pdbx_strand_id
1 'polypeptide(L)'
;MRAVGLGLGALLTLGGCSTLPGASDAPQLQLAPSLLPSLSYELVPYAPEPLAPADLWERLRRGYALPELHHPRITSELNWFVRHPDYLERTFTRAEPYLHFAVTEAERRGIPLELALLPVVESAFDPFAFSPARASGLWQFMPATGRLYGLQQDWWHDERRDVLKATEAAYTFLEDMHGFFEGDWLLALAAYNSGSGNVRKAQRRNQRRGKPLDFFSLDLTRETEAYVPKLLAIARLVRDPEAYELALHPLPNAPQFAVVETGGQLDLARAADLAEVDMETLYRLNPALNRWSTHPDGPHRLLLPVDKVEAFRTGLAALDASQRVAWVRHIIREGESLSVIAARYHSSVEALRRANQLRGNIIRAGDALLVPRASATEERYALSADQRERRT
;
A
#
# COMPACT_ATOMS: atom_id res chain seq x y z
N MET A 1 54.17 2.73 8.27
CA MET A 1 54.92 3.48 9.35
C MET A 1 54.13 3.33 10.62
N ARG A 2 54.78 2.69 11.57
CA ARG A 2 54.70 2.68 13.05
C ARG A 2 53.29 2.41 13.62
N ALA A 3 52.96 1.20 14.10
CA ALA A 3 53.59 0.36 15.15
C ALA A 3 53.36 0.87 16.57
N VAL A 4 52.84 -0.02 17.38
CA VAL A 4 53.34 -0.73 18.57
C VAL A 4 52.64 -0.22 19.84
N GLY A 5 52.22 -0.98 20.82
CA GLY A 5 52.44 -2.33 21.33
C GLY A 5 51.63 -2.51 22.60
N LEU A 6 51.19 -3.70 22.90
CA LEU A 6 51.83 -4.77 23.68
C LEU A 6 52.15 -4.45 25.16
N GLY A 7 51.67 -5.35 26.02
CA GLY A 7 52.19 -5.73 27.32
C GLY A 7 51.15 -6.41 28.18
N LEU A 8 50.98 -7.75 28.18
CA LEU A 8 51.64 -8.77 29.03
C LEU A 8 51.63 -8.41 30.53
N GLY A 9 50.96 -9.04 31.37
CA GLY A 9 50.93 -10.37 31.89
C GLY A 9 52.04 -10.69 32.89
N ALA A 10 51.69 -11.07 34.11
CA ALA A 10 52.42 -12.09 34.87
C ALA A 10 51.72 -12.46 36.18
N LEU A 11 51.58 -13.77 36.35
CA LEU A 11 51.37 -14.52 37.59
C LEU A 11 52.59 -14.44 38.51
N LEU A 12 52.39 -14.70 39.83
CA LEU A 12 53.20 -15.61 40.70
C LEU A 12 52.81 -15.38 42.15
N THR A 13 52.21 -16.23 42.84
CA THR A 13 52.56 -17.42 43.68
C THR A 13 53.08 -17.11 45.07
N LEU A 14 52.35 -17.68 46.03
CA LEU A 14 52.74 -18.46 47.23
C LEU A 14 53.59 -17.83 48.35
N GLY A 15 53.01 -17.89 49.52
CA GLY A 15 53.64 -18.54 50.67
C GLY A 15 54.06 -17.66 51.82
N GLY A 16 53.55 -17.93 53.01
CA GLY A 16 54.17 -17.53 54.23
C GLY A 16 53.27 -17.28 55.42
N CYS A 17 52.94 -18.31 56.17
CA CYS A 17 52.39 -18.20 57.52
C CYS A 17 53.44 -17.53 58.48
N SER A 18 53.02 -16.56 59.31
CA SER A 18 53.49 -16.45 60.67
C SER A 18 52.61 -15.53 61.54
N THR A 19 52.08 -16.14 62.54
CA THR A 19 51.78 -15.72 63.95
C THR A 19 51.45 -14.25 64.27
N LEU A 20 50.30 -14.08 64.88
CA LEU A 20 49.83 -12.91 65.65
C LEU A 20 50.69 -12.57 66.80
N PRO A 21 50.72 -11.32 67.24
CA PRO A 21 50.00 -11.00 68.47
C PRO A 21 49.40 -9.57 68.54
N GLY A 22 48.39 -9.45 69.41
CA GLY A 22 48.13 -8.25 70.22
C GLY A 22 47.06 -7.30 69.64
N ALA A 23 45.93 -7.39 70.25
CA ALA A 23 44.87 -6.40 70.18
C ALA A 23 45.27 -5.07 70.73
N SER A 24 44.95 -3.95 70.11
CA SER A 24 44.33 -2.79 70.77
C SER A 24 44.14 -1.64 69.73
N ASP A 25 43.03 -0.96 69.89
CA ASP A 25 42.73 0.38 69.32
C ASP A 25 42.53 0.49 67.83
N ALA A 26 41.33 0.02 67.37
CA ALA A 26 40.73 0.53 66.15
C ALA A 26 39.90 1.80 66.48
N PRO A 27 40.12 2.92 65.80
CA PRO A 27 39.23 4.08 65.95
C PRO A 27 37.88 3.74 65.39
N GLN A 28 36.81 3.91 66.18
CA GLN A 28 35.42 3.83 65.73
C GLN A 28 35.21 5.00 64.73
N LEU A 29 35.10 4.65 63.48
CA LEU A 29 34.58 5.56 62.47
C LEU A 29 33.06 5.78 62.81
N GLN A 30 32.76 6.92 63.39
CA GLN A 30 31.40 7.44 63.42
C GLN A 30 30.98 7.78 62.01
N LEU A 31 30.15 6.91 61.42
CA LEU A 31 29.44 7.21 60.19
C LEU A 31 28.49 8.38 60.45
N ALA A 32 28.78 9.53 59.89
CA ALA A 32 27.88 10.67 59.86
C ALA A 32 26.55 10.21 59.18
N PRO A 33 25.38 10.66 59.63
CA PRO A 33 24.10 10.29 58.99
C PRO A 33 24.14 10.77 57.54
N SER A 34 24.03 9.80 56.64
CA SER A 34 23.90 10.02 55.19
C SER A 34 22.71 10.92 54.91
N LEU A 35 22.97 12.17 54.54
CA LEU A 35 22.02 13.08 53.95
C LEU A 35 21.77 12.65 52.50
N LEU A 36 21.22 11.45 52.27
CA LEU A 36 20.60 11.11 51.02
C LEU A 36 19.17 11.68 51.06
N PRO A 37 18.80 12.55 50.14
CA PRO A 37 17.41 12.94 50.02
C PRO A 37 16.60 11.66 49.72
N SER A 38 15.60 11.40 50.56
CA SER A 38 14.60 10.36 50.27
C SER A 38 13.88 10.76 48.99
N LEU A 39 14.36 10.21 47.86
CA LEU A 39 13.62 10.25 46.61
C LEU A 39 12.38 9.36 46.79
N SER A 40 11.28 9.95 47.23
CA SER A 40 9.97 9.35 47.13
C SER A 40 9.61 9.31 45.66
N TYR A 41 9.91 8.19 45.02
CA TYR A 41 9.30 7.90 43.71
C TYR A 41 7.80 7.65 43.97
N GLU A 42 6.97 8.61 43.63
CA GLU A 42 5.57 8.33 43.36
C GLU A 42 5.53 7.32 42.22
N LEU A 43 5.21 6.08 42.51
CA LEU A 43 4.88 5.09 41.50
C LEU A 43 3.61 5.59 40.82
N VAL A 44 3.78 6.34 39.73
CA VAL A 44 2.67 6.58 38.80
C VAL A 44 2.27 5.19 38.32
N PRO A 45 1.03 4.73 38.60
CA PRO A 45 0.60 3.42 38.12
C PRO A 45 0.76 3.41 36.61
N TYR A 46 1.62 2.50 36.12
CA TYR A 46 1.70 2.19 34.70
C TYR A 46 0.36 1.62 34.29
N ALA A 47 -0.48 2.47 33.73
CA ALA A 47 -1.65 1.98 33.01
C ALA A 47 -1.13 1.30 31.75
N PRO A 48 -1.27 -0.03 31.59
CA PRO A 48 -0.86 -0.68 30.38
C PRO A 48 -1.57 0.00 29.21
N GLU A 49 -0.82 0.33 28.15
CA GLU A 49 -1.43 0.83 26.94
C GLU A 49 -2.56 -0.14 26.54
N PRO A 50 -3.75 0.36 26.20
CA PRO A 50 -4.83 -0.50 25.80
C PRO A 50 -4.35 -1.38 24.64
N LEU A 51 -4.48 -2.70 24.78
CA LEU A 51 -4.15 -3.66 23.75
C LEU A 51 -4.81 -3.21 22.43
N ALA A 52 -4.04 -3.26 21.34
CA ALA A 52 -4.59 -2.96 20.03
C ALA A 52 -5.84 -3.81 19.77
N PRO A 53 -6.91 -3.26 19.19
CA PRO A 53 -8.13 -4.02 18.92
C PRO A 53 -7.80 -5.25 18.07
N ALA A 54 -8.39 -6.39 18.39
CA ALA A 54 -8.26 -7.61 17.60
C ALA A 54 -9.00 -7.48 16.25
N ASP A 55 -10.07 -6.70 16.23
CA ASP A 55 -10.88 -6.42 15.04
C ASP A 55 -10.46 -5.09 14.38
N LEU A 56 -10.20 -5.15 13.08
CA LEU A 56 -9.82 -4.00 12.28
C LEU A 56 -10.92 -2.92 12.19
N TRP A 57 -12.21 -3.34 12.22
CA TRP A 57 -13.32 -2.40 12.25
C TRP A 57 -13.33 -1.56 13.53
N GLU A 58 -12.99 -2.16 14.67
CA GLU A 58 -12.88 -1.43 15.93
C GLU A 58 -11.73 -0.42 15.88
N ARG A 59 -10.56 -0.82 15.34
CA ARG A 59 -9.44 0.09 15.12
C ARG A 59 -9.83 1.25 14.23
N LEU A 60 -10.50 0.98 13.12
CA LEU A 60 -11.00 2.00 12.18
C LEU A 60 -11.93 3.00 12.89
N ARG A 61 -12.92 2.51 13.66
CA ARG A 61 -13.88 3.37 14.40
C ARG A 61 -13.18 4.28 15.41
N ARG A 62 -12.16 3.79 16.10
CA ARG A 62 -11.39 4.57 17.10
C ARG A 62 -10.67 5.77 16.49
N GLY A 63 -10.32 5.70 15.22
CA GLY A 63 -9.64 6.80 14.51
C GLY A 63 -10.55 7.66 13.67
N TYR A 64 -11.86 7.58 13.84
CA TYR A 64 -12.80 8.47 13.16
C TYR A 64 -12.65 9.91 13.66
N ALA A 65 -12.48 10.84 12.76
CA ALA A 65 -12.25 12.26 13.06
C ALA A 65 -13.03 13.22 12.15
N LEU A 66 -13.77 12.73 11.16
CA LEU A 66 -14.69 13.57 10.41
C LEU A 66 -15.89 13.97 11.27
N PRO A 67 -16.45 15.18 11.06
CA PRO A 67 -17.59 15.63 11.84
C PRO A 67 -18.81 14.72 11.62
N GLU A 68 -19.49 14.40 12.71
CA GLU A 68 -20.77 13.69 12.61
C GLU A 68 -21.87 14.67 12.21
N LEU A 69 -22.39 14.48 11.01
CA LEU A 69 -23.34 15.42 10.38
C LEU A 69 -24.68 14.74 10.10
N HIS A 70 -25.76 15.47 10.37
CA HIS A 70 -27.11 15.08 9.99
C HIS A 70 -27.57 15.94 8.81
N HIS A 71 -27.65 15.33 7.63
CA HIS A 71 -28.07 16.02 6.42
C HIS A 71 -28.89 15.09 5.51
N PRO A 72 -29.97 15.56 4.85
CA PRO A 72 -30.83 14.73 4.02
C PRO A 72 -30.08 13.95 2.92
N ARG A 73 -29.03 14.53 2.33
CA ARG A 73 -28.20 13.84 1.33
C ARG A 73 -27.49 12.63 1.95
N ILE A 74 -26.99 12.73 3.19
CA ILE A 74 -26.36 11.59 3.90
C ILE A 74 -27.40 10.50 4.18
N THR A 75 -28.59 10.90 4.66
CA THR A 75 -29.68 9.97 4.93
C THR A 75 -30.14 9.24 3.65
N SER A 76 -30.17 9.94 2.51
CA SER A 76 -30.49 9.33 1.22
C SER A 76 -29.51 8.23 0.82
N GLU A 77 -28.20 8.48 0.92
CA GLU A 77 -27.15 7.52 0.61
C GLU A 77 -27.15 6.34 1.61
N LEU A 78 -27.33 6.64 2.90
CA LEU A 78 -27.48 5.64 3.96
C LEU A 78 -28.63 4.66 3.65
N ASN A 79 -29.82 5.20 3.32
CA ASN A 79 -30.99 4.40 2.96
C ASN A 79 -30.77 3.57 1.70
N TRP A 80 -29.93 4.05 0.78
CA TRP A 80 -29.57 3.28 -0.39
C TRP A 80 -28.72 2.06 -0.01
N PHE A 81 -27.67 2.25 0.79
CA PHE A 81 -26.80 1.16 1.24
C PHE A 81 -27.55 0.13 2.09
N VAL A 82 -28.40 0.56 3.02
CA VAL A 82 -29.23 -0.35 3.85
C VAL A 82 -30.12 -1.24 3.00
N ARG A 83 -30.63 -0.72 1.86
CA ARG A 83 -31.44 -1.51 0.91
C ARG A 83 -30.63 -2.40 -0.02
N HIS A 84 -29.32 -2.28 -0.01
CA HIS A 84 -28.42 -3.07 -0.85
C HIS A 84 -27.32 -3.76 -0.03
N PRO A 85 -27.67 -4.61 0.95
CA PRO A 85 -26.69 -5.26 1.83
C PRO A 85 -25.69 -6.12 1.06
N ASP A 86 -26.13 -6.82 0.00
CA ASP A 86 -25.24 -7.64 -0.85
C ASP A 86 -24.13 -6.79 -1.53
N TYR A 87 -24.40 -5.52 -1.82
CA TYR A 87 -23.37 -4.62 -2.34
C TYR A 87 -22.28 -4.37 -1.30
N LEU A 88 -22.67 -4.10 -0.04
CA LEU A 88 -21.75 -3.87 1.05
C LEU A 88 -20.95 -5.13 1.38
N GLU A 89 -21.60 -6.28 1.47
CA GLU A 89 -20.96 -7.57 1.72
C GLU A 89 -19.85 -7.85 0.69
N ARG A 90 -20.19 -7.79 -0.60
CA ARG A 90 -19.19 -7.97 -1.68
C ARG A 90 -18.06 -6.94 -1.60
N THR A 91 -18.38 -5.69 -1.26
CA THR A 91 -17.40 -4.62 -1.18
C THR A 91 -16.45 -4.83 -0.01
N PHE A 92 -16.95 -5.19 1.16
CA PHE A 92 -16.14 -5.44 2.34
C PHE A 92 -15.31 -6.71 2.22
N THR A 93 -15.84 -7.77 1.58
CA THR A 93 -15.04 -8.95 1.23
C THR A 93 -13.86 -8.59 0.32
N ARG A 94 -14.07 -7.71 -0.66
CA ARG A 94 -12.97 -7.22 -1.51
C ARG A 94 -11.99 -6.32 -0.76
N ALA A 95 -12.44 -5.62 0.27
CA ALA A 95 -11.62 -4.73 1.09
C ALA A 95 -10.63 -5.50 2.00
N GLU A 96 -10.98 -6.73 2.39
CA GLU A 96 -10.22 -7.53 3.35
C GLU A 96 -8.71 -7.56 3.11
N PRO A 97 -8.18 -7.82 1.90
CA PRO A 97 -6.75 -7.83 1.66
C PRO A 97 -6.06 -6.47 1.82
N TYR A 98 -6.79 -5.35 1.67
CA TYR A 98 -6.21 -4.02 1.52
C TYR A 98 -6.44 -3.10 2.71
N LEU A 99 -7.55 -3.30 3.44
CA LEU A 99 -8.06 -2.33 4.43
C LEU A 99 -7.08 -2.11 5.58
N HIS A 100 -6.42 -3.19 6.06
CA HIS A 100 -5.42 -3.06 7.12
C HIS A 100 -4.28 -2.11 6.72
N PHE A 101 -3.78 -2.21 5.48
CA PHE A 101 -2.74 -1.32 4.97
C PHE A 101 -3.25 0.12 4.84
N ALA A 102 -4.44 0.30 4.28
CA ALA A 102 -5.04 1.64 4.13
C ALA A 102 -5.25 2.33 5.49
N VAL A 103 -5.76 1.61 6.50
CA VAL A 103 -5.92 2.11 7.87
C VAL A 103 -4.58 2.46 8.49
N THR A 104 -3.59 1.57 8.38
CA THR A 104 -2.25 1.79 8.94
C THR A 104 -1.56 3.02 8.35
N GLU A 105 -1.68 3.20 7.04
CA GLU A 105 -1.10 4.36 6.35
C GLU A 105 -1.84 5.67 6.69
N ALA A 106 -3.16 5.63 6.88
CA ALA A 106 -3.94 6.77 7.35
C ALA A 106 -3.55 7.20 8.77
N GLU A 107 -3.42 6.25 9.69
CA GLU A 107 -2.95 6.51 11.06
C GLU A 107 -1.55 7.11 11.08
N ARG A 108 -0.62 6.52 10.31
CA ARG A 108 0.75 7.02 10.21
C ARG A 108 0.83 8.49 9.79
N ARG A 109 -0.14 8.94 8.99
CA ARG A 109 -0.26 10.33 8.51
C ARG A 109 -1.09 11.23 9.42
N GLY A 110 -1.78 10.67 10.40
CA GLY A 110 -2.67 11.42 11.30
C GLY A 110 -3.92 11.98 10.59
N ILE A 111 -4.37 11.32 9.52
CA ILE A 111 -5.59 11.70 8.79
C ILE A 111 -6.80 10.92 9.30
N PRO A 112 -8.05 11.44 9.14
CA PRO A 112 -9.26 10.74 9.56
C PRO A 112 -9.35 9.33 8.97
N LEU A 113 -9.59 8.32 9.80
CA LEU A 113 -9.61 6.92 9.33
C LEU A 113 -10.81 6.61 8.45
N GLU A 114 -11.87 7.41 8.46
CA GLU A 114 -12.97 7.29 7.49
C GLU A 114 -12.47 7.35 6.04
N LEU A 115 -11.33 8.03 5.80
CA LEU A 115 -10.74 8.13 4.46
C LEU A 115 -10.23 6.78 3.94
N ALA A 116 -9.94 5.80 4.82
CA ALA A 116 -9.61 4.43 4.41
C ALA A 116 -10.80 3.69 3.77
N LEU A 117 -12.03 4.21 3.97
CA LEU A 117 -13.25 3.69 3.32
C LEU A 117 -13.53 4.33 1.94
N LEU A 118 -12.70 5.30 1.51
CA LEU A 118 -12.94 5.98 0.24
C LEU A 118 -12.99 5.02 -0.98
N PRO A 119 -12.19 3.94 -1.05
CA PRO A 119 -12.29 2.94 -2.11
C PRO A 119 -13.66 2.25 -2.20
N VAL A 120 -14.50 2.26 -1.15
CA VAL A 120 -15.90 1.79 -1.22
C VAL A 120 -16.68 2.63 -2.22
N VAL A 121 -16.45 3.96 -2.19
CA VAL A 121 -17.13 4.94 -3.06
C VAL A 121 -16.53 4.95 -4.46
N GLU A 122 -15.22 4.81 -4.57
CA GLU A 122 -14.47 4.91 -5.82
C GLU A 122 -14.60 3.67 -6.72
N SER A 123 -14.40 2.50 -6.13
CA SER A 123 -14.23 1.26 -6.90
C SER A 123 -14.95 0.04 -6.32
N ALA A 124 -15.71 0.19 -5.22
CA ALA A 124 -16.18 -0.94 -4.42
C ALA A 124 -15.03 -1.91 -4.06
N PHE A 125 -13.85 -1.35 -3.73
CA PHE A 125 -12.60 -2.08 -3.49
C PHE A 125 -12.20 -3.05 -4.62
N ASP A 126 -12.61 -2.78 -5.87
CA ASP A 126 -12.13 -3.55 -7.01
C ASP A 126 -10.78 -2.98 -7.48
N PRO A 127 -9.65 -3.73 -7.34
CA PRO A 127 -8.34 -3.25 -7.73
C PRO A 127 -8.16 -3.11 -9.24
N PHE A 128 -9.07 -3.72 -10.02
CA PHE A 128 -9.06 -3.63 -11.49
C PHE A 128 -10.09 -2.64 -12.03
N ALA A 129 -10.83 -1.94 -11.16
CA ALA A 129 -11.83 -0.98 -11.61
C ALA A 129 -11.23 0.01 -12.61
N PHE A 130 -11.96 0.22 -13.71
CA PHE A 130 -11.57 1.13 -14.78
C PHE A 130 -12.82 1.87 -15.28
N SER A 131 -12.81 3.20 -15.16
CA SER A 131 -13.96 4.00 -15.54
C SER A 131 -13.92 4.39 -17.02
N PRO A 132 -15.08 4.75 -17.63
CA PRO A 132 -15.13 5.29 -19.00
C PRO A 132 -14.24 6.54 -19.18
N ALA A 133 -14.03 7.31 -18.11
CA ALA A 133 -13.12 8.44 -18.08
C ALA A 133 -11.65 8.04 -17.89
N ARG A 134 -11.32 6.72 -17.86
CA ARG A 134 -10.00 6.14 -17.71
C ARG A 134 -9.38 6.30 -16.29
N ALA A 135 -10.19 6.55 -15.26
CA ALA A 135 -9.74 6.38 -13.90
C ALA A 135 -9.49 4.89 -13.60
N SER A 136 -8.53 4.56 -12.73
CA SER A 136 -8.10 3.17 -12.54
C SER A 136 -7.73 2.86 -11.09
N GLY A 137 -8.00 1.62 -10.68
CA GLY A 137 -7.60 1.03 -9.41
C GLY A 137 -8.50 1.38 -8.23
N LEU A 138 -8.09 0.99 -7.04
CA LEU A 138 -8.85 1.20 -5.80
C LEU A 138 -9.26 2.66 -5.60
N TRP A 139 -8.35 3.58 -5.89
CA TRP A 139 -8.46 5.03 -5.65
C TRP A 139 -8.91 5.83 -6.86
N GLN A 140 -9.23 5.17 -7.98
CA GLN A 140 -9.72 5.76 -9.22
C GLN A 140 -8.91 6.99 -9.71
N PHE A 141 -7.58 6.88 -9.70
CA PHE A 141 -6.74 7.94 -10.24
C PHE A 141 -6.95 8.12 -11.75
N MET A 142 -7.22 9.35 -12.14
CA MET A 142 -7.14 9.78 -13.55
C MET A 142 -5.69 9.73 -14.04
N PRO A 143 -5.42 9.43 -15.33
CA PRO A 143 -4.04 9.31 -15.85
C PRO A 143 -3.16 10.53 -15.55
N ALA A 144 -3.69 11.73 -15.73
CA ALA A 144 -2.93 12.97 -15.50
C ALA A 144 -2.66 13.21 -14.01
N THR A 145 -3.69 13.00 -13.15
CA THR A 145 -3.56 13.13 -11.71
C THR A 145 -2.59 12.09 -11.14
N GLY A 146 -2.68 10.84 -11.62
CA GLY A 146 -1.73 9.80 -11.21
C GLY A 146 -0.29 10.20 -11.49
N ARG A 147 0.02 10.70 -12.70
CA ARG A 147 1.37 11.20 -13.02
C ARG A 147 1.81 12.38 -12.15
N LEU A 148 0.90 13.30 -11.81
CA LEU A 148 1.20 14.41 -10.91
C LEU A 148 1.63 13.94 -9.53
N TYR A 149 1.05 12.84 -9.04
CA TYR A 149 1.39 12.20 -7.76
C TYR A 149 2.39 11.05 -7.91
N GLY A 150 3.16 11.01 -9.00
CA GLY A 150 4.29 10.10 -9.19
C GLY A 150 3.93 8.68 -9.63
N LEU A 151 2.66 8.41 -9.96
CA LEU A 151 2.21 7.09 -10.42
C LEU A 151 2.54 6.87 -11.89
N GLN A 152 3.53 6.03 -12.15
CA GLN A 152 3.98 5.69 -13.49
C GLN A 152 2.98 4.80 -14.23
N GLN A 153 2.91 4.96 -15.54
CA GLN A 153 2.03 4.19 -16.41
C GLN A 153 2.77 3.86 -17.70
N ASP A 154 3.03 2.59 -17.91
CA ASP A 154 3.70 2.09 -19.11
C ASP A 154 3.08 0.76 -19.59
N TRP A 155 3.74 0.10 -20.54
CA TRP A 155 3.28 -1.17 -21.09
C TRP A 155 3.27 -2.30 -20.06
N TRP A 156 4.24 -2.33 -19.14
CA TRP A 156 4.39 -3.36 -18.12
C TRP A 156 3.55 -3.11 -16.88
N HIS A 157 3.32 -1.85 -16.54
CA HIS A 157 2.94 -1.46 -15.20
C HIS A 157 2.03 -0.22 -15.22
N ASP A 158 0.99 -0.23 -14.39
CA ASP A 158 0.16 0.94 -14.13
C ASP A 158 0.04 1.15 -12.62
N GLU A 159 0.86 2.04 -12.07
CA GLU A 159 0.95 2.28 -10.64
C GLU A 159 -0.30 2.90 -10.02
N ARG A 160 -1.25 3.36 -10.83
CA ARG A 160 -2.58 3.76 -10.32
C ARG A 160 -3.34 2.60 -9.69
N ARG A 161 -2.95 1.36 -10.00
CA ARG A 161 -3.47 0.14 -9.40
C ARG A 161 -2.54 -0.47 -8.34
N ASP A 162 -1.30 0.02 -8.21
CA ASP A 162 -0.38 -0.46 -7.16
C ASP A 162 -0.96 -0.15 -5.78
N VAL A 163 -1.21 -1.19 -4.99
CA VAL A 163 -1.88 -1.08 -3.69
C VAL A 163 -1.15 -0.11 -2.75
N LEU A 164 0.18 -0.16 -2.74
CA LEU A 164 0.98 0.69 -1.84
C LEU A 164 1.07 2.12 -2.39
N LYS A 165 1.58 2.27 -3.62
CA LYS A 165 1.83 3.58 -4.21
C LYS A 165 0.55 4.40 -4.43
N ALA A 166 -0.53 3.74 -4.89
CA ALA A 166 -1.79 4.45 -5.10
C ALA A 166 -2.43 4.89 -3.78
N THR A 167 -2.28 4.10 -2.69
CA THR A 167 -2.76 4.52 -1.36
C THR A 167 -1.96 5.70 -0.83
N GLU A 168 -0.63 5.65 -0.91
CA GLU A 168 0.25 6.77 -0.54
C GLU A 168 -0.07 8.04 -1.33
N ALA A 169 -0.24 7.92 -2.64
CA ALA A 169 -0.58 9.03 -3.54
C ALA A 169 -1.96 9.61 -3.23
N ALA A 170 -2.96 8.75 -2.93
CA ALA A 170 -4.32 9.20 -2.61
C ALA A 170 -4.35 10.01 -1.33
N TYR A 171 -3.65 9.55 -0.29
CA TYR A 171 -3.58 10.28 0.96
C TYR A 171 -2.79 11.60 0.80
N THR A 172 -1.69 11.60 0.05
CA THR A 172 -0.97 12.84 -0.27
C THR A 172 -1.88 13.83 -1.01
N PHE A 173 -2.66 13.36 -1.98
CA PHE A 173 -3.61 14.21 -2.68
C PHE A 173 -4.70 14.76 -1.74
N LEU A 174 -5.22 13.95 -0.83
CA LEU A 174 -6.22 14.39 0.15
C LEU A 174 -5.63 15.40 1.14
N GLU A 175 -4.39 15.20 1.62
CA GLU A 175 -3.67 16.15 2.48
C GLU A 175 -3.42 17.48 1.77
N ASP A 176 -3.00 17.45 0.50
CA ASP A 176 -2.84 18.66 -0.32
C ASP A 176 -4.16 19.43 -0.45
N MET A 177 -5.27 18.70 -0.71
CA MET A 177 -6.59 19.33 -0.80
C MET A 177 -7.09 19.85 0.55
N HIS A 178 -6.81 19.12 1.63
CA HIS A 178 -7.12 19.58 2.99
C HIS A 178 -6.39 20.90 3.31
N GLY A 179 -5.09 20.97 3.04
CA GLY A 179 -4.32 22.20 3.18
C GLY A 179 -4.83 23.33 2.27
N PHE A 180 -5.17 23.01 1.01
CA PHE A 180 -5.70 23.99 0.05
C PHE A 180 -7.04 24.59 0.48
N PHE A 181 -7.88 23.82 1.19
CA PHE A 181 -9.17 24.26 1.73
C PHE A 181 -9.12 24.59 3.23
N GLU A 182 -7.95 25.00 3.73
CA GLU A 182 -7.78 25.56 5.09
C GLU A 182 -8.24 24.62 6.21
N GLY A 183 -8.07 23.31 6.01
CA GLY A 183 -8.42 22.28 7.00
C GLY A 183 -9.83 21.69 6.85
N ASP A 184 -10.57 22.02 5.80
CA ASP A 184 -11.90 21.45 5.55
C ASP A 184 -11.82 20.14 4.77
N TRP A 185 -11.98 19.00 5.46
CA TRP A 185 -11.99 17.67 4.86
C TRP A 185 -13.15 17.45 3.89
N LEU A 186 -14.32 18.05 4.09
CA LEU A 186 -15.45 17.84 3.18
C LEU A 186 -15.22 18.53 1.84
N LEU A 187 -14.61 19.72 1.87
CA LEU A 187 -14.17 20.40 0.65
C LEU A 187 -12.99 19.68 -0.02
N ALA A 188 -12.08 19.12 0.77
CA ALA A 188 -10.97 18.31 0.26
C ALA A 188 -11.50 17.07 -0.49
N LEU A 189 -12.44 16.34 0.08
CA LEU A 189 -13.10 15.20 -0.54
C LEU A 189 -13.86 15.59 -1.82
N ALA A 190 -14.58 16.71 -1.80
CA ALA A 190 -15.24 17.22 -2.99
C ALA A 190 -14.24 17.58 -4.10
N ALA A 191 -13.06 18.10 -3.72
CA ALA A 191 -11.98 18.41 -4.66
C ALA A 191 -11.26 17.17 -5.18
N TYR A 192 -11.13 16.13 -4.38
CA TYR A 192 -10.62 14.84 -4.84
C TYR A 192 -11.45 14.29 -5.99
N ASN A 193 -12.79 14.33 -5.86
CA ASN A 193 -13.73 13.86 -6.91
C ASN A 193 -13.78 14.78 -8.13
N SER A 194 -13.94 16.11 -7.92
CA SER A 194 -14.24 17.04 -9.02
C SER A 194 -13.12 17.97 -9.43
N GLY A 195 -12.01 17.95 -8.69
CA GLY A 195 -10.91 18.92 -8.82
C GLY A 195 -11.13 20.21 -8.04
N SER A 196 -10.05 20.72 -7.43
CA SER A 196 -10.07 21.93 -6.58
C SER A 196 -10.60 23.18 -7.30
N GLY A 197 -10.35 23.30 -8.60
CA GLY A 197 -10.84 24.43 -9.41
C GLY A 197 -12.36 24.54 -9.45
N ASN A 198 -13.08 23.41 -9.55
CA ASN A 198 -14.54 23.39 -9.57
C ASN A 198 -15.12 23.78 -8.21
N VAL A 199 -14.55 23.25 -7.13
CA VAL A 199 -14.96 23.59 -5.76
C VAL A 199 -14.72 25.08 -5.47
N ARG A 200 -13.56 25.62 -5.79
CA ARG A 200 -13.25 27.05 -5.66
C ARG A 200 -14.16 27.93 -6.51
N LYS A 201 -14.52 27.49 -7.72
CA LYS A 201 -15.49 28.22 -8.56
C LYS A 201 -16.88 28.30 -7.90
N ALA A 202 -17.34 27.20 -7.30
CA ALA A 202 -18.58 27.15 -6.55
C ALA A 202 -18.53 28.06 -5.30
N GLN A 203 -17.44 28.01 -4.52
CA GLN A 203 -17.23 28.91 -3.37
C GLN A 203 -17.27 30.37 -3.78
N ARG A 204 -16.54 30.79 -4.84
CA ARG A 204 -16.58 32.19 -5.35
C ARG A 204 -17.97 32.63 -5.80
N ARG A 205 -18.77 31.70 -6.37
CA ARG A 205 -20.16 31.98 -6.73
C ARG A 205 -21.02 32.22 -5.52
N ASN A 206 -20.89 31.44 -4.45
CA ASN A 206 -21.60 31.62 -3.20
C ASN A 206 -21.15 32.89 -2.48
N GLN A 207 -19.84 33.15 -2.41
CA GLN A 207 -19.30 34.39 -1.80
C GLN A 207 -19.89 35.63 -2.41
N ARG A 208 -20.00 35.71 -3.75
CA ARG A 208 -20.64 36.86 -4.44
C ARG A 208 -22.12 36.98 -4.15
N ARG A 209 -22.77 35.91 -3.66
CA ARG A 209 -24.20 35.87 -3.31
C ARG A 209 -24.46 35.98 -1.81
N GLY A 210 -23.42 36.16 -0.99
CA GLY A 210 -23.51 36.16 0.46
C GLY A 210 -23.99 34.83 1.06
N LYS A 211 -23.71 33.69 0.38
CA LYS A 211 -24.09 32.35 0.82
C LYS A 211 -22.90 31.66 1.53
N PRO A 212 -23.18 30.67 2.40
CA PRO A 212 -22.12 29.89 3.04
C PRO A 212 -21.19 29.20 2.03
N LEU A 213 -19.95 28.90 2.46
CA LEU A 213 -18.89 28.33 1.62
C LEU A 213 -18.59 26.86 1.96
N ASP A 214 -19.33 26.31 2.92
CA ASP A 214 -19.22 24.89 3.29
C ASP A 214 -19.72 23.96 2.16
N PHE A 215 -19.30 22.70 2.20
CA PHE A 215 -19.62 21.72 1.17
C PHE A 215 -21.13 21.62 0.86
N PHE A 216 -21.99 21.53 1.88
CA PHE A 216 -23.42 21.30 1.69
C PHE A 216 -24.15 22.51 1.10
N SER A 217 -23.57 23.69 1.21
CA SER A 217 -24.09 24.96 0.65
C SER A 217 -23.64 25.21 -0.79
N LEU A 218 -22.65 24.43 -1.30
CA LEU A 218 -22.17 24.60 -2.66
C LEU A 218 -23.09 23.89 -3.67
N ASP A 219 -23.24 24.53 -4.84
CA ASP A 219 -23.89 23.97 -6.01
C ASP A 219 -22.80 23.35 -6.90
N LEU A 220 -22.61 22.04 -6.79
CA LEU A 220 -21.64 21.23 -7.48
C LEU A 220 -22.34 20.32 -8.50
N THR A 221 -21.61 19.44 -9.16
CA THR A 221 -22.22 18.41 -9.99
C THR A 221 -22.96 17.40 -9.11
N ARG A 222 -24.02 16.77 -9.63
CA ARG A 222 -24.81 15.76 -8.90
C ARG A 222 -23.93 14.62 -8.37
N GLU A 223 -22.90 14.25 -9.11
CA GLU A 223 -21.92 13.24 -8.69
C GLU A 223 -21.16 13.71 -7.43
N THR A 224 -20.57 14.91 -7.47
CA THR A 224 -19.80 15.45 -6.35
C THR A 224 -20.69 15.74 -5.13
N GLU A 225 -21.94 16.21 -5.35
CA GLU A 225 -22.91 16.42 -4.29
C GLU A 225 -23.31 15.14 -3.55
N ALA A 226 -23.22 13.97 -4.20
CA ALA A 226 -23.47 12.67 -3.61
C ALA A 226 -22.20 12.02 -3.02
N TYR A 227 -21.02 12.40 -3.50
CA TYR A 227 -19.76 11.75 -3.18
C TYR A 227 -19.39 11.79 -1.68
N VAL A 228 -19.34 12.99 -1.10
CA VAL A 228 -19.05 13.16 0.33
C VAL A 228 -20.15 12.52 1.20
N PRO A 229 -21.45 12.73 0.93
CA PRO A 229 -22.53 12.03 1.63
C PRO A 229 -22.42 10.50 1.60
N LYS A 230 -21.96 9.89 0.49
CA LYS A 230 -21.73 8.44 0.41
C LYS A 230 -20.67 7.98 1.41
N LEU A 231 -19.51 8.65 1.45
CA LEU A 231 -18.47 8.31 2.41
C LEU A 231 -18.97 8.43 3.86
N LEU A 232 -19.66 9.53 4.18
CA LEU A 232 -20.20 9.74 5.52
C LEU A 232 -21.28 8.71 5.89
N ALA A 233 -22.09 8.28 4.92
CA ALA A 233 -23.09 7.22 5.12
C ALA A 233 -22.41 5.87 5.39
N ILE A 234 -21.37 5.50 4.63
CA ILE A 234 -20.59 4.27 4.84
C ILE A 234 -19.89 4.31 6.21
N ALA A 235 -19.25 5.43 6.55
CA ALA A 235 -18.61 5.60 7.85
C ALA A 235 -19.61 5.44 9.01
N ARG A 236 -20.85 5.95 8.86
CA ARG A 236 -21.91 5.77 9.84
C ARG A 236 -22.37 4.31 9.95
N LEU A 237 -22.53 3.60 8.84
CA LEU A 237 -22.85 2.17 8.83
C LEU A 237 -21.79 1.34 9.54
N VAL A 238 -20.52 1.64 9.30
CA VAL A 238 -19.40 0.96 9.96
C VAL A 238 -19.29 1.35 11.43
N ARG A 239 -19.68 2.59 11.80
CA ARG A 239 -19.66 3.07 13.19
C ARG A 239 -20.64 2.31 14.07
N ASP A 240 -21.86 2.13 13.59
CA ASP A 240 -22.95 1.49 14.32
C ASP A 240 -23.70 0.52 13.41
N PRO A 241 -23.10 -0.64 13.09
CA PRO A 241 -23.68 -1.59 12.15
C PRO A 241 -24.97 -2.21 12.66
N GLU A 242 -25.11 -2.39 13.99
CA GLU A 242 -26.28 -3.00 14.62
C GLU A 242 -27.54 -2.13 14.44
N ALA A 243 -27.38 -0.79 14.51
CA ALA A 243 -28.50 0.13 14.28
C ALA A 243 -29.09 0.05 12.87
N TYR A 244 -28.38 -0.56 11.93
CA TYR A 244 -28.77 -0.70 10.51
C TYR A 244 -28.92 -2.16 10.09
N GLU A 245 -28.92 -3.10 11.04
CA GLU A 245 -28.99 -4.55 10.78
C GLU A 245 -27.89 -5.02 9.80
N LEU A 246 -26.74 -4.34 9.78
CA LEU A 246 -25.62 -4.66 8.92
C LEU A 246 -24.72 -5.69 9.58
N ALA A 247 -24.60 -6.87 8.97
CA ALA A 247 -23.63 -7.88 9.39
C ALA A 247 -22.22 -7.50 8.89
N LEU A 248 -21.38 -6.97 9.78
CA LEU A 248 -19.96 -6.81 9.51
C LEU A 248 -19.22 -8.04 10.01
N HIS A 249 -18.65 -8.82 9.08
CA HIS A 249 -17.76 -9.91 9.46
C HIS A 249 -16.49 -9.36 10.10
N PRO A 250 -16.03 -9.91 11.24
CA PRO A 250 -14.78 -9.47 11.87
C PRO A 250 -13.62 -9.57 10.90
N LEU A 251 -12.81 -8.52 10.82
CA LEU A 251 -11.57 -8.51 10.02
C LEU A 251 -10.38 -8.55 10.97
N PRO A 252 -9.39 -9.45 10.74
CA PRO A 252 -8.18 -9.48 11.55
C PRO A 252 -7.44 -8.14 11.50
N ASN A 253 -7.11 -7.58 12.66
CA ASN A 253 -6.26 -6.41 12.73
C ASN A 253 -4.78 -6.80 12.60
N ALA A 254 -4.42 -7.34 11.45
CA ALA A 254 -3.08 -7.80 11.11
C ALA A 254 -2.83 -7.61 9.60
N PRO A 255 -1.57 -7.43 9.18
CA PRO A 255 -1.23 -7.38 7.77
C PRO A 255 -1.70 -8.63 7.03
N GLN A 256 -2.40 -8.45 5.92
CA GLN A 256 -2.88 -9.56 5.08
C GLN A 256 -1.87 -9.94 4.00
N PHE A 257 -0.99 -9.03 3.66
CA PHE A 257 0.11 -9.24 2.71
C PHE A 257 1.42 -8.69 3.24
N ALA A 258 2.51 -9.17 2.65
CA ALA A 258 3.85 -8.62 2.85
C ALA A 258 4.52 -8.33 1.51
N VAL A 259 5.45 -7.37 1.53
CA VAL A 259 6.30 -7.05 0.38
C VAL A 259 7.46 -8.04 0.33
N VAL A 260 7.69 -8.65 -0.83
CA VAL A 260 8.83 -9.52 -1.09
C VAL A 260 9.62 -9.02 -2.29
N GLU A 261 10.94 -8.99 -2.15
CA GLU A 261 11.83 -8.63 -3.25
C GLU A 261 12.05 -9.84 -4.15
N THR A 262 11.93 -9.62 -5.48
CA THR A 262 12.20 -10.68 -6.46
C THR A 262 13.65 -10.69 -6.95
N GLY A 263 14.40 -9.61 -6.67
CA GLY A 263 15.80 -9.46 -7.08
C GLY A 263 16.02 -9.38 -8.60
N GLY A 264 14.97 -9.16 -9.38
CA GLY A 264 14.97 -9.02 -10.83
C GLY A 264 13.62 -9.35 -11.44
N GLN A 265 13.54 -9.27 -12.77
CA GLN A 265 12.34 -9.65 -13.51
C GLN A 265 11.97 -11.11 -13.22
N LEU A 266 10.68 -11.35 -12.93
CA LEU A 266 10.16 -12.68 -12.60
C LEU A 266 8.83 -12.91 -13.32
N ASP A 267 8.67 -14.07 -13.94
CA ASP A 267 7.41 -14.53 -14.52
C ASP A 267 6.38 -14.76 -13.42
N LEU A 268 5.16 -14.26 -13.61
CA LEU A 268 4.11 -14.30 -12.58
C LEU A 268 3.54 -15.69 -12.34
N ALA A 269 3.49 -16.56 -13.39
CA ALA A 269 3.08 -17.93 -13.19
C ALA A 269 4.09 -18.67 -12.32
N ARG A 270 5.38 -18.40 -12.52
CA ARG A 270 6.44 -18.93 -11.68
C ARG A 270 6.40 -18.37 -10.26
N ALA A 271 6.15 -17.07 -10.13
CA ALA A 271 5.96 -16.45 -8.83
C ALA A 271 4.80 -17.07 -8.05
N ALA A 272 3.69 -17.36 -8.72
CA ALA A 272 2.53 -18.02 -8.12
C ALA A 272 2.86 -19.45 -7.66
N ASP A 273 3.59 -20.20 -8.49
CA ASP A 273 4.05 -21.57 -8.13
C ASP A 273 4.97 -21.55 -6.91
N LEU A 274 5.94 -20.62 -6.87
CA LEU A 274 6.88 -20.48 -5.75
C LEU A 274 6.17 -20.04 -4.44
N ALA A 275 5.15 -19.22 -4.55
CA ALA A 275 4.36 -18.76 -3.41
C ALA A 275 3.23 -19.74 -3.03
N GLU A 276 3.00 -20.78 -3.81
CA GLU A 276 1.87 -21.70 -3.65
C GLU A 276 0.51 -20.96 -3.56
N VAL A 277 0.31 -19.99 -4.45
CA VAL A 277 -0.95 -19.24 -4.59
C VAL A 277 -1.50 -19.40 -6.00
N ASP A 278 -2.81 -19.18 -6.15
CA ASP A 278 -3.39 -19.05 -7.48
C ASP A 278 -3.05 -17.71 -8.13
N MET A 279 -3.24 -17.65 -9.44
CA MET A 279 -2.93 -16.44 -10.22
C MET A 279 -3.89 -15.29 -9.92
N GLU A 280 -5.12 -15.59 -9.50
CA GLU A 280 -6.08 -14.56 -9.12
C GLU A 280 -5.63 -13.83 -7.87
N THR A 281 -5.22 -14.56 -6.83
CA THR A 281 -4.65 -14.01 -5.60
C THR A 281 -3.41 -13.16 -5.89
N LEU A 282 -2.49 -13.69 -6.73
CA LEU A 282 -1.28 -12.97 -7.09
C LEU A 282 -1.60 -11.64 -7.81
N TYR A 283 -2.48 -11.66 -8.81
CA TYR A 283 -2.84 -10.44 -9.54
C TYR A 283 -3.67 -9.48 -8.70
N ARG A 284 -4.56 -9.95 -7.82
CA ARG A 284 -5.34 -9.08 -6.92
C ARG A 284 -4.46 -8.30 -5.96
N LEU A 285 -3.40 -8.90 -5.45
CA LEU A 285 -2.42 -8.20 -4.61
C LEU A 285 -1.48 -7.32 -5.45
N ASN A 286 -1.25 -7.63 -6.72
CA ASN A 286 -0.34 -6.92 -7.63
C ASN A 286 -1.07 -6.40 -8.89
N PRO A 287 -2.18 -5.65 -8.75
CA PRO A 287 -3.02 -5.29 -9.88
C PRO A 287 -2.38 -4.28 -10.84
N ALA A 288 -1.27 -3.67 -10.42
CA ALA A 288 -0.46 -2.80 -11.26
C ALA A 288 0.22 -3.54 -12.42
N LEU A 289 0.46 -4.84 -12.27
CA LEU A 289 1.14 -5.63 -13.29
C LEU A 289 0.23 -5.88 -14.50
N ASN A 290 0.64 -5.32 -15.63
CA ASN A 290 -0.13 -5.40 -16.87
C ASN A 290 0.12 -6.68 -17.65
N ARG A 291 1.25 -7.36 -17.43
CA ARG A 291 1.76 -8.43 -18.27
C ARG A 291 1.99 -9.70 -17.45
N TRP A 292 2.59 -10.65 -18.08
CA TRP A 292 2.90 -11.98 -17.57
C TRP A 292 4.10 -12.02 -16.62
N SER A 293 4.85 -10.91 -16.48
CA SER A 293 6.00 -10.80 -15.58
C SER A 293 6.04 -9.46 -14.87
N THR A 294 6.87 -9.35 -13.83
CA THR A 294 7.25 -8.07 -13.22
C THR A 294 7.99 -7.21 -14.23
N HIS A 295 8.05 -5.89 -13.97
CA HIS A 295 8.74 -4.94 -14.84
C HIS A 295 10.25 -5.26 -14.92
N PRO A 296 10.89 -5.20 -16.11
CA PRO A 296 12.31 -5.52 -16.25
C PRO A 296 13.24 -4.55 -15.50
N ASP A 297 12.81 -3.30 -15.28
CA ASP A 297 13.60 -2.27 -14.56
C ASP A 297 13.16 -2.07 -13.10
N GLY A 298 12.16 -2.83 -12.68
CA GLY A 298 11.59 -2.69 -11.35
C GLY A 298 10.37 -1.72 -11.27
N PRO A 299 9.79 -1.64 -10.10
CA PRO A 299 10.25 -2.26 -8.85
C PRO A 299 10.24 -3.80 -8.94
N HIS A 300 11.32 -4.43 -8.44
CA HIS A 300 11.44 -5.89 -8.41
C HIS A 300 10.83 -6.46 -7.14
N ARG A 301 9.55 -6.18 -6.91
CA ARG A 301 8.82 -6.61 -5.71
C ARG A 301 7.47 -7.20 -6.08
N LEU A 302 6.95 -8.02 -5.19
CA LEU A 302 5.57 -8.54 -5.22
C LEU A 302 4.95 -8.38 -3.83
N LEU A 303 3.63 -8.26 -3.80
CA LEU A 303 2.83 -8.45 -2.59
C LEU A 303 2.33 -9.90 -2.58
N LEU A 304 2.57 -10.59 -1.48
CA LEU A 304 2.11 -11.96 -1.27
C LEU A 304 1.37 -12.08 0.06
N PRO A 305 0.43 -13.01 0.21
CA PRO A 305 -0.15 -13.32 1.52
C PRO A 305 0.96 -13.60 2.53
N VAL A 306 0.80 -13.12 3.76
CA VAL A 306 1.84 -13.18 4.80
C VAL A 306 2.31 -14.61 5.04
N ASP A 307 1.39 -15.59 5.07
CA ASP A 307 1.66 -17.01 5.28
C ASP A 307 2.41 -17.68 4.12
N LYS A 308 2.52 -17.03 2.95
CA LYS A 308 3.18 -17.55 1.74
C LYS A 308 4.60 -17.01 1.51
N VAL A 309 5.01 -16.04 2.30
CA VAL A 309 6.29 -15.34 2.12
C VAL A 309 7.49 -16.27 2.25
N GLU A 310 7.48 -17.18 3.23
CA GLU A 310 8.62 -18.06 3.49
C GLU A 310 8.80 -19.13 2.40
N ALA A 311 7.68 -19.71 1.95
CA ALA A 311 7.68 -20.64 0.83
C ALA A 311 8.27 -19.98 -0.44
N PHE A 312 7.78 -18.75 -0.73
CA PHE A 312 8.28 -17.98 -1.87
C PHE A 312 9.78 -17.67 -1.77
N ARG A 313 10.26 -17.20 -0.62
CA ARG A 313 11.68 -16.86 -0.42
C ARG A 313 12.59 -18.08 -0.60
N THR A 314 12.18 -19.20 -0.03
CA THR A 314 12.90 -20.48 -0.15
C THR A 314 12.98 -20.94 -1.62
N GLY A 315 11.83 -20.93 -2.31
CA GLY A 315 11.77 -21.32 -3.71
C GLY A 315 12.54 -20.36 -4.62
N LEU A 316 12.47 -19.04 -4.36
CA LEU A 316 13.20 -18.03 -5.14
C LEU A 316 14.71 -18.15 -4.96
N ALA A 317 15.19 -18.48 -3.76
CA ALA A 317 16.61 -18.68 -3.47
C ALA A 317 17.19 -19.92 -4.18
N ALA A 318 16.35 -20.94 -4.40
CA ALA A 318 16.72 -22.15 -5.14
C ALA A 318 16.62 -21.98 -6.67
N LEU A 319 16.03 -20.87 -7.15
CA LEU A 319 15.77 -20.65 -8.57
C LEU A 319 16.96 -19.97 -9.25
N ASP A 320 17.51 -20.60 -10.28
CA ASP A 320 18.52 -19.96 -11.12
C ASP A 320 18.00 -18.70 -11.82
N ALA A 321 18.85 -17.70 -11.97
CA ALA A 321 18.49 -16.44 -12.64
C ALA A 321 17.99 -16.66 -14.07
N SER A 322 18.52 -17.64 -14.80
CA SER A 322 18.10 -18.01 -16.16
C SER A 322 16.70 -18.63 -16.21
N GLN A 323 16.19 -19.11 -15.09
CA GLN A 323 14.87 -19.74 -14.97
C GLN A 323 13.77 -18.74 -14.55
N ARG A 324 14.13 -17.52 -14.18
CA ARG A 324 13.17 -16.49 -13.72
C ARG A 324 12.19 -16.04 -14.80
N VAL A 325 12.68 -16.00 -16.05
CA VAL A 325 11.89 -15.65 -17.24
C VAL A 325 12.23 -16.67 -18.33
N ALA A 326 11.23 -17.13 -19.06
CA ALA A 326 11.47 -17.99 -20.21
C ALA A 326 11.99 -17.17 -21.39
N TRP A 327 12.92 -17.76 -22.18
CA TRP A 327 13.54 -17.11 -23.32
C TRP A 327 13.34 -17.94 -24.58
N VAL A 328 13.16 -17.27 -25.71
CA VAL A 328 13.12 -17.89 -27.02
C VAL A 328 14.18 -17.23 -27.90
N ARG A 329 14.91 -18.04 -28.67
CA ARG A 329 15.77 -17.53 -29.73
C ARG A 329 14.96 -17.39 -31.03
N HIS A 330 14.65 -16.15 -31.40
CA HIS A 330 13.96 -15.85 -32.65
C HIS A 330 14.97 -15.50 -33.75
N ILE A 331 14.85 -16.14 -34.90
CA ILE A 331 15.62 -15.76 -36.10
C ILE A 331 14.81 -14.74 -36.87
N ILE A 332 15.38 -13.54 -37.06
CA ILE A 332 14.76 -12.42 -37.75
C ILE A 332 14.52 -12.79 -39.22
N ARG A 333 13.30 -12.65 -39.66
CA ARG A 333 12.92 -12.87 -41.06
C ARG A 333 12.97 -11.57 -41.84
N GLU A 334 13.08 -11.67 -43.18
CA GLU A 334 13.01 -10.51 -44.04
C GLU A 334 11.66 -9.77 -43.86
N GLY A 335 11.73 -8.44 -43.74
CA GLY A 335 10.54 -7.59 -43.49
C GLY A 335 10.07 -7.50 -42.04
N GLU A 336 10.67 -8.24 -41.11
CA GLU A 336 10.31 -8.13 -39.69
C GLU A 336 10.96 -6.88 -39.04
N SER A 337 10.19 -6.24 -38.16
CA SER A 337 10.67 -5.17 -37.29
C SER A 337 10.61 -5.60 -35.80
N LEU A 338 11.33 -4.89 -34.93
CA LEU A 338 11.24 -5.14 -33.49
C LEU A 338 9.80 -5.04 -32.97
N SER A 339 8.97 -4.16 -33.53
CA SER A 339 7.56 -4.03 -33.14
C SER A 339 6.74 -5.26 -33.52
N VAL A 340 6.96 -5.82 -34.72
CA VAL A 340 6.27 -7.04 -35.18
C VAL A 340 6.70 -8.25 -34.31
N ILE A 341 7.99 -8.37 -34.02
CA ILE A 341 8.53 -9.44 -33.18
C ILE A 341 8.00 -9.29 -31.75
N ALA A 342 8.05 -8.07 -31.19
CA ALA A 342 7.52 -7.79 -29.85
C ALA A 342 6.04 -8.16 -29.73
N ALA A 343 5.20 -7.74 -30.70
CA ALA A 343 3.78 -8.09 -30.71
C ALA A 343 3.56 -9.59 -30.75
N ARG A 344 4.30 -10.34 -31.61
CA ARG A 344 4.18 -11.82 -31.70
C ARG A 344 4.46 -12.54 -30.38
N TYR A 345 5.38 -12.06 -29.59
CA TYR A 345 5.79 -12.69 -28.34
C TYR A 345 5.20 -12.01 -27.09
N HIS A 346 4.19 -11.15 -27.26
CA HIS A 346 3.61 -10.37 -26.15
C HIS A 346 4.67 -9.72 -25.27
N SER A 347 5.60 -9.03 -25.93
CA SER A 347 6.74 -8.32 -25.35
C SER A 347 6.76 -6.87 -25.82
N SER A 348 7.70 -6.05 -25.34
CA SER A 348 7.90 -4.69 -25.82
C SER A 348 9.18 -4.55 -26.65
N VAL A 349 9.21 -3.56 -27.57
CA VAL A 349 10.42 -3.21 -28.31
C VAL A 349 11.57 -2.91 -27.37
N GLU A 350 11.29 -2.26 -26.26
CA GLU A 350 12.28 -1.91 -25.26
C GLU A 350 12.84 -3.14 -24.54
N ALA A 351 11.98 -4.11 -24.17
CA ALA A 351 12.40 -5.38 -23.60
C ALA A 351 13.31 -6.15 -24.57
N LEU A 352 12.95 -6.20 -25.87
CA LEU A 352 13.79 -6.82 -26.90
C LEU A 352 15.14 -6.12 -27.04
N ARG A 353 15.15 -4.78 -27.09
CA ARG A 353 16.39 -4.00 -27.19
C ARG A 353 17.32 -4.27 -26.03
N ARG A 354 16.79 -4.28 -24.83
CA ARG A 354 17.54 -4.51 -23.60
C ARG A 354 18.10 -5.93 -23.54
N ALA A 355 17.25 -6.94 -23.78
CA ALA A 355 17.65 -8.35 -23.76
C ALA A 355 18.80 -8.65 -24.73
N ASN A 356 18.87 -7.89 -25.85
CA ASN A 356 19.86 -8.07 -26.90
C ASN A 356 20.91 -6.96 -26.96
N GLN A 357 20.93 -6.04 -25.97
CA GLN A 357 21.86 -4.90 -25.90
C GLN A 357 21.88 -4.02 -27.17
N LEU A 358 20.70 -3.89 -27.81
CA LEU A 358 20.58 -3.12 -29.05
C LEU A 358 20.59 -1.60 -28.76
N ARG A 359 21.46 -0.86 -29.45
CA ARG A 359 21.56 0.61 -29.35
C ARG A 359 20.46 1.35 -30.09
N GLY A 360 19.70 0.69 -30.96
CA GLY A 360 18.64 1.25 -31.79
C GLY A 360 17.61 0.24 -32.21
N ASN A 361 16.79 0.58 -33.21
CA ASN A 361 15.71 -0.30 -33.71
C ASN A 361 16.08 -1.09 -34.96
N ILE A 362 17.33 -0.92 -35.46
CA ILE A 362 17.78 -1.59 -36.67
C ILE A 362 18.15 -3.03 -36.34
N ILE A 363 17.53 -3.98 -37.02
CA ILE A 363 17.78 -5.40 -36.97
C ILE A 363 18.01 -5.93 -38.39
N ARG A 364 18.68 -7.07 -38.53
CA ARG A 364 19.00 -7.66 -39.85
C ARG A 364 18.37 -9.03 -39.96
N ALA A 365 17.79 -9.35 -41.10
CA ALA A 365 17.31 -10.70 -41.38
C ALA A 365 18.46 -11.70 -41.30
N GLY A 366 18.19 -12.84 -40.68
CA GLY A 366 19.18 -13.90 -40.40
C GLY A 366 19.83 -13.79 -39.01
N ASP A 367 19.83 -12.62 -38.38
CA ASP A 367 20.32 -12.49 -36.99
C ASP A 367 19.35 -13.14 -36.01
N ALA A 368 19.87 -13.50 -34.84
CA ALA A 368 19.08 -14.06 -33.74
C ALA A 368 18.80 -13.02 -32.65
N LEU A 369 17.56 -12.99 -32.17
CA LEU A 369 17.15 -12.23 -30.99
C LEU A 369 16.78 -13.18 -29.85
N LEU A 370 17.22 -12.86 -28.64
CA LEU A 370 16.66 -13.40 -27.41
C LEU A 370 15.38 -12.62 -27.09
N VAL A 371 14.28 -13.36 -27.01
CA VAL A 371 12.96 -12.78 -26.74
C VAL A 371 12.44 -13.32 -25.42
N PRO A 372 12.17 -12.43 -24.42
CA PRO A 372 11.52 -12.86 -23.19
C PRO A 372 10.07 -13.19 -23.50
N ARG A 373 9.58 -14.30 -22.96
CA ARG A 373 8.21 -14.75 -23.14
C ARG A 373 7.60 -15.27 -21.83
N ALA A 374 6.27 -15.39 -21.82
CA ALA A 374 5.53 -16.08 -20.78
C ALA A 374 5.96 -17.56 -20.68
N SER A 375 6.08 -18.08 -19.46
CA SER A 375 6.42 -19.47 -19.20
C SER A 375 5.21 -20.41 -19.28
N ALA A 376 3.98 -19.88 -19.18
CA ALA A 376 2.73 -20.60 -19.24
C ALA A 376 1.82 -20.12 -20.39
N THR A 377 0.65 -20.73 -20.55
CA THR A 377 -0.34 -20.35 -21.56
C THR A 377 -1.04 -19.04 -21.20
N GLU A 378 -1.65 -18.38 -22.20
CA GLU A 378 -2.35 -17.10 -21.98
C GLU A 378 -3.48 -17.19 -20.95
N GLU A 379 -4.19 -18.32 -20.88
CA GLU A 379 -5.28 -18.56 -19.96
C GLU A 379 -4.82 -18.44 -18.50
N ARG A 380 -3.58 -18.84 -18.21
CA ARG A 380 -3.00 -18.71 -16.87
C ARG A 380 -2.81 -17.26 -16.45
N TYR A 381 -2.61 -16.34 -17.39
CA TYR A 381 -2.48 -14.90 -17.14
C TYR A 381 -3.80 -14.15 -17.37
N ALA A 382 -4.93 -14.76 -17.05
CA ALA A 382 -6.28 -14.26 -17.34
C ALA A 382 -6.61 -12.87 -16.81
N LEU A 383 -5.89 -12.39 -15.81
CA LEU A 383 -6.03 -11.03 -15.24
C LEU A 383 -4.96 -10.05 -15.72
N SER A 384 -4.10 -10.42 -16.67
CA SER A 384 -3.23 -9.44 -17.35
C SER A 384 -4.08 -8.39 -18.09
N ALA A 385 -3.50 -7.21 -18.37
CA ALA A 385 -4.23 -6.14 -19.06
C ALA A 385 -4.78 -6.59 -20.41
N ASP A 386 -3.98 -7.32 -21.21
CA ASP A 386 -4.41 -7.83 -22.52
C ASP A 386 -5.63 -8.74 -22.42
N GLN A 387 -5.69 -9.59 -21.37
CA GLN A 387 -6.81 -10.50 -21.18
C GLN A 387 -8.05 -9.80 -20.62
N ARG A 388 -7.87 -8.77 -19.78
CA ARG A 388 -8.99 -7.96 -19.28
C ARG A 388 -9.62 -7.15 -20.41
N GLU A 389 -8.81 -6.53 -21.29
CA GLU A 389 -9.28 -5.77 -22.45
C GLU A 389 -10.07 -6.62 -23.46
N ARG A 390 -9.72 -7.91 -23.60
CA ARG A 390 -10.46 -8.84 -24.48
C ARG A 390 -11.82 -9.27 -23.93
N ARG A 391 -12.08 -9.09 -22.64
CA ARG A 391 -13.32 -9.49 -21.95
C ARG A 391 -14.35 -8.36 -21.82
N THR A 392 -13.93 -7.11 -22.04
CA THR A 392 -14.79 -5.91 -22.10
C THR A 392 -15.18 -5.60 -23.54
#